data_cf6d8e48dc36e14e855b9528ca3978ce
#
_entry.id   cf6d8e48dc36e14e855b9528ca3978ce
#
_cell.length_a   1.000
_cell.length_b   1.000
_cell.length_c   1.000
_cell.angle_alpha   90.00
_cell.angle_beta   90.00
_cell.angle_gamma   90.00
#
_symmetry.space_group_name_H-M   'P 1'
#
loop_
_entity.id
_entity.type
_entity.pdbx_description
1 polymer ?
#
loop_
_entity_poly.entity_id
_entity_poly.type
_entity_poly.pdbx_seq_one_letter_code
_entity_poly.pdbx_strand_id
1 'polypeptide(L)'
;MLIAEAVAVGEDSWIASAYSFEDLADFIVLRPKVDESVRKQVAKFAKENLIGLPYRLTTGVLSAKYQEEIKGSQCAHLVWYAYKTFGIDLDSTGGAVVKPQDIANSEHVEVVQAFGFDLDELWSNQ
;
A
#
# COMPACT_ATOMS: atom_id res chain seq x y z
N MET A 1 -9.93 4.85 -13.89
CA MET A 1 -9.49 3.98 -12.77
C MET A 1 -9.52 4.77 -11.48
N LEU A 2 -10.04 4.18 -10.43
CA LEU A 2 -10.08 4.77 -9.10
C LEU A 2 -9.04 4.11 -8.19
N ILE A 3 -8.55 4.87 -7.21
CA ILE A 3 -7.50 4.44 -6.27
C ILE A 3 -7.96 4.78 -4.86
N ALA A 4 -7.84 3.82 -3.93
CA ALA A 4 -7.97 4.09 -2.51
C ALA A 4 -6.61 4.54 -1.96
N GLU A 5 -6.56 5.65 -1.26
CA GLU A 5 -5.31 6.20 -0.74
C GLU A 5 -5.47 6.84 0.64
N ALA A 6 -4.37 6.89 1.40
CA ALA A 6 -4.23 7.61 2.66
C ALA A 6 -2.98 8.50 2.54
N VAL A 7 -3.16 9.81 2.58
CA VAL A 7 -2.13 10.75 2.11
C VAL A 7 -1.48 11.58 3.22
N ALA A 8 -2.26 12.15 4.14
CA ALA A 8 -1.74 13.13 5.07
C ALA A 8 -2.41 13.11 6.44
N VAL A 9 -1.67 13.55 7.44
CA VAL A 9 -2.18 13.77 8.80
C VAL A 9 -3.30 14.83 8.76
N GLY A 10 -4.41 14.50 9.40
CA GLY A 10 -5.61 15.35 9.42
C GLY A 10 -6.60 15.08 8.30
N GLU A 11 -6.30 14.15 7.42
CA GLU A 11 -7.18 13.72 6.34
C GLU A 11 -7.56 12.24 6.50
N ASP A 12 -8.77 11.90 6.13
CA ASP A 12 -9.22 10.52 6.09
C ASP A 12 -8.82 9.88 4.75
N SER A 13 -8.73 8.56 4.72
CA SER A 13 -8.54 7.83 3.47
C SER A 13 -9.72 8.06 2.53
N TRP A 14 -9.43 8.18 1.25
CA TRP A 14 -10.44 8.48 0.22
C TRP A 14 -10.24 7.69 -1.06
N ILE A 15 -11.14 7.89 -2.01
CA ILE A 15 -10.99 7.39 -3.38
C ILE A 15 -10.60 8.54 -4.30
N ALA A 16 -9.44 8.39 -4.97
CA ALA A 16 -8.93 9.35 -5.93
C ALA A 16 -8.95 8.79 -7.37
N SER A 17 -8.83 9.68 -8.34
CA SER A 17 -8.61 9.30 -9.74
C SER A 17 -7.14 8.92 -9.96
N ALA A 18 -6.89 7.89 -10.77
CA ALA A 18 -5.54 7.52 -11.20
C ALA A 18 -4.81 8.64 -11.97
N TYR A 19 -5.53 9.60 -12.51
CA TYR A 19 -4.93 10.75 -13.21
C TYR A 19 -4.10 11.64 -12.30
N SER A 20 -4.29 11.58 -10.98
CA SER A 20 -3.45 12.32 -10.03
C SER A 20 -1.97 11.90 -10.06
N PHE A 21 -1.64 10.75 -10.64
CA PHE A 21 -0.25 10.29 -10.81
C PHE A 21 0.45 10.85 -12.05
N GLU A 22 -0.25 11.46 -12.99
CA GLU A 22 0.36 12.03 -14.19
C GLU A 22 1.37 13.14 -13.88
N ASP A 23 1.19 13.83 -12.76
CA ASP A 23 2.07 14.90 -12.30
C ASP A 23 3.27 14.44 -11.48
N LEU A 24 3.39 13.13 -11.18
CA LEU A 24 4.52 12.59 -10.45
C LEU A 24 5.73 12.40 -11.36
N ALA A 25 6.90 12.92 -10.92
CA ALA A 25 8.16 12.77 -11.64
C ALA A 25 8.68 11.33 -11.58
N ASP A 26 8.47 10.64 -10.45
CA ASP A 26 8.98 9.30 -10.19
C ASP A 26 7.87 8.43 -9.61
N PHE A 27 7.64 7.25 -10.19
CA PHE A 27 6.70 6.28 -9.63
C PHE A 27 7.03 4.85 -10.05
N ILE A 28 6.58 3.90 -9.26
CA ILE A 28 6.61 2.46 -9.56
C ILE A 28 5.21 1.91 -9.43
N VAL A 29 4.78 1.14 -10.43
CA VAL A 29 3.56 0.33 -10.37
C VAL A 29 3.94 -1.11 -10.06
N LEU A 30 3.43 -1.61 -8.96
CA LEU A 30 3.63 -2.97 -8.49
C LEU A 30 2.36 -3.80 -8.65
N ARG A 31 2.54 -5.08 -8.94
CA ARG A 31 1.44 -6.04 -8.98
C ARG A 31 1.75 -7.19 -8.04
N PRO A 32 0.90 -7.48 -7.06
CA PRO A 32 1.03 -8.69 -6.25
C PRO A 32 0.90 -9.95 -7.11
N LYS A 33 1.78 -10.92 -6.85
CA LYS A 33 1.87 -12.19 -7.57
C LYS A 33 0.80 -13.17 -7.09
N VAL A 34 -0.46 -12.79 -7.26
CA VAL A 34 -1.64 -13.58 -6.95
C VAL A 34 -2.61 -13.52 -8.11
N ASP A 35 -3.58 -14.42 -8.13
CA ASP A 35 -4.60 -14.45 -9.18
C ASP A 35 -5.37 -13.13 -9.26
N GLU A 36 -5.81 -12.77 -10.46
CA GLU A 36 -6.60 -11.57 -10.69
C GLU A 36 -7.86 -11.54 -9.81
N SER A 37 -8.49 -12.69 -9.61
CA SER A 37 -9.67 -12.81 -8.74
C SER A 37 -9.38 -12.38 -7.31
N VAL A 38 -8.20 -12.72 -6.78
CA VAL A 38 -7.76 -12.30 -5.44
C VAL A 38 -7.52 -10.80 -5.41
N ARG A 39 -6.83 -10.24 -6.40
CA ARG A 39 -6.61 -8.79 -6.48
C ARG A 39 -7.93 -8.02 -6.54
N LYS A 40 -8.92 -8.51 -7.28
CA LYS A 40 -10.25 -7.91 -7.33
C LYS A 40 -10.97 -7.96 -5.98
N GLN A 41 -10.85 -9.06 -5.25
CA GLN A 41 -11.43 -9.18 -3.90
C GLN A 41 -10.76 -8.24 -2.92
N VAL A 42 -9.44 -8.09 -2.97
CA VAL A 42 -8.69 -7.13 -2.15
C VAL A 42 -9.11 -5.69 -2.45
N ALA A 43 -9.22 -5.34 -3.72
CA ALA A 43 -9.67 -4.00 -4.14
C ALA A 43 -11.10 -3.70 -3.66
N LYS A 44 -12.00 -4.67 -3.77
CA LYS A 44 -13.36 -4.55 -3.25
C LYS A 44 -13.39 -4.36 -1.73
N PHE A 45 -12.62 -5.15 -1.00
CA PHE A 45 -12.47 -5.01 0.45
C PHE A 45 -11.97 -3.61 0.82
N ALA A 46 -10.92 -3.12 0.15
CA ALA A 46 -10.38 -1.78 0.39
C ALA A 46 -11.45 -0.69 0.17
N LYS A 47 -12.20 -0.77 -0.92
CA LYS A 47 -13.28 0.17 -1.23
C LYS A 47 -14.38 0.16 -0.17
N GLU A 48 -14.75 -1.00 0.33
CA GLU A 48 -15.86 -1.15 1.29
C GLU A 48 -15.45 -0.86 2.73
N ASN A 49 -14.18 -1.06 3.12
CA ASN A 49 -13.76 -1.05 4.51
C ASN A 49 -12.63 -0.08 4.86
N LEU A 50 -11.86 0.41 3.88
CA LEU A 50 -10.65 1.19 4.13
C LEU A 50 -10.77 2.67 3.72
N ILE A 51 -11.97 3.11 3.37
CA ILE A 51 -12.26 4.51 3.06
C ILE A 51 -12.82 5.22 4.29
N GLY A 52 -12.42 6.47 4.52
CA GLY A 52 -12.84 7.25 5.67
C GLY A 52 -12.04 6.97 6.94
N LEU A 53 -10.88 6.29 6.84
CA LEU A 53 -10.01 6.03 7.99
C LEU A 53 -9.10 7.22 8.28
N PRO A 54 -8.98 7.65 9.56
CA PRO A 54 -8.02 8.68 9.95
C PRO A 54 -6.58 8.30 9.60
N TYR A 55 -5.80 9.28 9.16
CA TYR A 55 -4.37 9.09 8.92
C TYR A 55 -3.61 9.03 10.25
N ARG A 56 -2.92 7.90 10.50
CA ARG A 56 -2.18 7.66 11.75
C ARG A 56 -0.76 7.17 11.46
N LEU A 57 0.23 8.02 11.65
CA LEU A 57 1.65 7.67 11.53
C LEU A 57 2.09 6.63 12.56
N THR A 58 1.42 6.56 13.69
CA THR A 58 1.76 5.67 14.81
C THR A 58 1.20 4.26 14.69
N THR A 59 0.50 3.94 13.61
CA THR A 59 -0.02 2.60 13.35
C THR A 59 1.15 1.61 13.27
N GLY A 60 1.08 0.58 14.10
CA GLY A 60 2.15 -0.42 14.26
C GLY A 60 3.09 -0.12 15.41
N VAL A 61 3.12 1.10 15.96
CA VAL A 61 3.96 1.49 17.11
C VAL A 61 3.13 1.69 18.36
N LEU A 62 2.15 2.60 18.32
CA LEU A 62 1.24 2.86 19.44
C LEU A 62 -0.07 2.07 19.38
N SER A 63 -0.33 1.40 18.28
CA SER A 63 -1.44 0.47 18.08
C SER A 63 -0.94 -0.78 17.36
N ALA A 64 -1.70 -1.87 17.44
CA ALA A 64 -1.33 -3.08 16.72
C ALA A 64 -1.28 -2.81 15.20
N LYS A 65 -0.26 -3.37 14.54
CA LYS A 65 -0.10 -3.28 13.10
C LYS A 65 -1.27 -3.92 12.35
N TYR A 66 -1.72 -5.09 12.81
CA TYR A 66 -2.93 -5.74 12.33
C TYR A 66 -4.00 -5.74 13.43
N GLN A 67 -5.22 -5.33 13.05
CA GLN A 67 -6.39 -5.31 13.91
C GLN A 67 -7.56 -5.86 13.10
N GLU A 68 -8.46 -6.63 13.72
CA GLU A 68 -9.68 -7.11 13.06
C GLU A 68 -10.56 -5.94 12.61
N GLU A 69 -10.62 -4.90 13.43
CA GLU A 69 -11.29 -3.65 13.12
C GLU A 69 -10.27 -2.52 13.08
N ILE A 70 -9.93 -2.07 11.89
CA ILE A 70 -8.95 -1.00 11.68
C ILE A 70 -9.53 0.37 12.07
N LYS A 71 -8.80 1.12 12.90
CA LYS A 71 -9.22 2.44 13.40
C LYS A 71 -8.42 3.60 12.82
N GLY A 72 -7.47 3.34 11.98
CA GLY A 72 -6.62 4.34 11.35
C GLY A 72 -5.50 3.69 10.58
N SER A 73 -4.95 4.38 9.60
CA SER A 73 -3.93 3.84 8.71
C SER A 73 -3.02 4.94 8.18
N GLN A 74 -1.97 4.55 7.50
CA GLN A 74 -1.10 5.40 6.69
C GLN A 74 -0.92 4.77 5.30
N CYS A 75 -0.28 5.49 4.37
CA CYS A 75 -0.24 5.12 2.95
C CYS A 75 0.16 3.64 2.68
N ALA A 76 1.34 3.23 3.09
CA ALA A 76 1.80 1.86 2.87
C ALA A 76 1.08 0.83 3.75
N HIS A 77 0.73 1.20 4.98
CA HIS A 77 -0.04 0.35 5.87
C HIS A 77 -1.42 0.00 5.28
N LEU A 78 -2.08 0.94 4.62
CA LEU A 78 -3.38 0.72 3.98
C LEU A 78 -3.31 -0.43 2.96
N VAL A 79 -2.31 -0.42 2.11
CA VAL A 79 -2.07 -1.46 1.09
C VAL A 79 -1.72 -2.79 1.75
N TRP A 80 -0.79 -2.78 2.69
CA TRP A 80 -0.39 -3.97 3.44
C TRP A 80 -1.56 -4.61 4.16
N TYR A 81 -2.36 -3.80 4.85
CA TYR A 81 -3.53 -4.28 5.61
C TYR A 81 -4.56 -4.96 4.71
N ALA A 82 -4.86 -4.36 3.56
CA ALA A 82 -5.79 -4.93 2.60
C ALA A 82 -5.36 -6.33 2.14
N TYR A 83 -4.10 -6.50 1.77
CA TYR A 83 -3.56 -7.80 1.34
C TYR A 83 -3.38 -8.78 2.50
N LYS A 84 -2.95 -8.30 3.66
CA LYS A 84 -2.78 -9.14 4.86
C LYS A 84 -4.09 -9.78 5.32
N THR A 85 -5.19 -9.08 5.18
CA THR A 85 -6.54 -9.60 5.47
C THR A 85 -6.87 -10.85 4.63
N PHE A 86 -6.28 -10.97 3.44
CA PHE A 86 -6.39 -12.13 2.55
C PHE A 86 -5.21 -13.12 2.68
N GLY A 87 -4.41 -12.98 3.73
CA GLY A 87 -3.29 -13.89 4.01
C GLY A 87 -2.01 -13.60 3.21
N ILE A 88 -1.91 -12.43 2.55
CA ILE A 88 -0.75 -12.05 1.74
C ILE A 88 0.01 -10.96 2.47
N ASP A 89 1.22 -11.28 2.94
CA ASP A 89 2.09 -10.33 3.64
C ASP A 89 3.04 -9.64 2.65
N LEU A 90 2.76 -8.38 2.32
CA LEU A 90 3.57 -7.58 1.40
C LEU A 90 4.73 -6.86 2.08
N ASP A 91 4.88 -6.97 3.40
CA ASP A 91 5.97 -6.33 4.13
C ASP A 91 7.22 -7.22 4.11
N SER A 92 8.25 -6.80 3.39
CA SER A 92 9.52 -7.56 3.26
C SER A 92 10.35 -7.59 4.53
N THR A 93 10.17 -6.65 5.44
CA THR A 93 10.98 -6.54 6.67
C THR A 93 10.29 -7.08 7.91
N GLY A 94 8.96 -7.13 7.94
CA GLY A 94 8.18 -7.54 9.10
C GLY A 94 8.24 -6.56 10.27
N GLY A 95 8.70 -5.34 10.05
CA GLY A 95 8.81 -4.31 11.08
C GLY A 95 7.45 -3.80 11.60
N ALA A 96 7.49 -3.00 12.64
CA ALA A 96 6.29 -2.43 13.24
C ALA A 96 5.56 -1.47 12.29
N VAL A 97 6.30 -0.74 11.47
CA VAL A 97 5.79 0.23 10.50
C VAL A 97 6.05 -0.28 9.09
N VAL A 98 5.02 -0.28 8.25
CA VAL A 98 5.15 -0.60 6.82
C VAL A 98 5.54 0.67 6.05
N LYS A 99 6.63 0.59 5.29
CA LYS A 99 7.07 1.66 4.39
C LYS A 99 6.79 1.27 2.94
N PRO A 100 6.62 2.23 2.02
CA PRO A 100 6.47 1.93 0.59
C PRO A 100 7.60 1.05 0.05
N GLN A 101 8.83 1.27 0.51
CA GLN A 101 10.01 0.50 0.12
C GLN A 101 9.93 -0.96 0.57
N ASP A 102 9.33 -1.24 1.74
CA ASP A 102 9.15 -2.61 2.23
C ASP A 102 8.23 -3.42 1.30
N ILE A 103 7.21 -2.77 0.74
CA ILE A 103 6.31 -3.38 -0.26
C ILE A 103 7.04 -3.56 -1.58
N ALA A 104 7.78 -2.55 -2.05
CA ALA A 104 8.54 -2.63 -3.30
C ALA A 104 9.57 -3.77 -3.30
N ASN A 105 10.15 -4.06 -2.14
CA ASN A 105 11.14 -5.12 -1.93
C ASN A 105 10.53 -6.50 -1.63
N SER A 106 9.21 -6.59 -1.55
CA SER A 106 8.54 -7.85 -1.28
C SER A 106 8.72 -8.85 -2.43
N GLU A 107 9.00 -10.10 -2.07
CA GLU A 107 9.03 -11.21 -3.04
C GLU A 107 7.65 -11.51 -3.64
N HIS A 108 6.58 -11.00 -3.02
CA HIS A 108 5.20 -11.22 -3.44
C HIS A 108 4.68 -10.19 -4.45
N VAL A 109 5.53 -9.29 -4.92
CA VAL A 109 5.17 -8.30 -5.94
C VAL A 109 6.12 -8.37 -7.14
N GLU A 110 5.61 -7.95 -8.30
CA GLU A 110 6.41 -7.70 -9.50
C GLU A 110 6.29 -6.24 -9.91
N VAL A 111 7.34 -5.70 -10.51
CA VAL A 111 7.31 -4.36 -11.11
C VAL A 111 6.64 -4.44 -12.47
N VAL A 112 5.53 -3.73 -12.64
CA VAL A 112 4.80 -3.62 -13.91
C VAL A 112 5.30 -2.46 -14.73
N GLN A 113 5.58 -1.33 -14.07
CA GLN A 113 6.04 -0.10 -14.69
C GLN A 113 6.87 0.69 -13.70
N ALA A 114 7.95 1.31 -14.18
CA ALA A 114 8.74 2.28 -13.44
C ALA A 114 8.99 3.49 -14.30
N PHE A 115 8.94 4.68 -13.69
CA PHE A 115 9.20 5.95 -14.34
C PHE A 115 10.05 6.83 -13.43
N GLY A 116 11.14 7.39 -13.99
CA GLY A 116 12.05 8.25 -13.23
C GLY A 116 13.07 7.51 -12.34
N PHE A 117 12.99 6.17 -12.26
CA PHE A 117 13.93 5.33 -11.50
C PHE A 117 14.83 4.53 -12.44
N ASP A 118 16.12 4.43 -12.07
CA ASP A 118 16.97 3.36 -12.54
C ASP A 118 16.72 2.14 -11.63
N LEU A 119 16.17 1.07 -12.19
CA LEU A 119 15.82 -0.13 -11.43
C LEU A 119 17.05 -0.82 -10.84
N ASP A 120 18.18 -0.79 -11.53
CA ASP A 120 19.43 -1.37 -11.03
C ASP A 120 19.95 -0.59 -9.83
N GLU A 121 19.84 0.75 -9.85
CA GLU A 121 20.19 1.59 -8.72
C GLU A 121 19.22 1.41 -7.54
N LEU A 122 17.92 1.27 -7.82
CA LEU A 122 16.90 1.07 -6.80
C LEU A 122 17.15 -0.20 -5.97
N TRP A 123 17.55 -1.30 -6.64
CA TRP A 123 17.79 -2.57 -5.98
C TRP A 123 19.21 -2.75 -5.44
N SER A 124 20.18 -2.01 -5.96
CA SER A 124 21.59 -2.13 -5.53
C SER A 124 21.90 -1.49 -4.19
N ASN A 125 21.07 -0.56 -3.72
CA ASN A 125 21.25 0.19 -2.48
C ASN A 125 20.55 -0.45 -1.26
N GLN A 126 20.30 -1.75 -1.34
CA GLN A 126 19.61 -2.48 -0.27
C GLN A 126 20.52 -3.39 0.52
#